data_9461f7e95cc684d4e727ea2e60d95645
#
_entry.id   9461f7e95cc684d4e727ea2e60d95645
#
_cell.length_a   1.000
_cell.length_b   1.000
_cell.length_c   1.000
_cell.angle_alpha   90.00
_cell.angle_beta   90.00
_cell.angle_gamma   90.00
#
_symmetry.space_group_name_H-M   'P 1'
#
loop_
_entity.id
_entity.type
_entity.pdbx_description
1 polymer ?
#
loop_
_entity_poly.entity_id
_entity_poly.type
_entity_poly.pdbx_seq_one_letter_code
_entity_poly.pdbx_strand_id
1 'polypeptide(L)'
;MFFVLALLFALGIPYENYMDEVTPLFNHFLGYVTVALAIPLAAMRYDDLPLKAIIGILVFASISAVALPMGLAYLLHMASADILAFATRAVTTPIAINIATLLDAPISMVILIVILSGVIGAAFSPFILRHINDERASGLALGLAAHAIGTAQAWQRGSVAGRYAAFGMAVNAVFT
;
A
#
# COMPACT_ATOMS: atom_id res chain seq x y z
N MET A 1 7.91 -9.50 13.83
CA MET A 1 6.65 -10.28 13.89
C MET A 1 6.86 -11.64 14.55
N PHE A 2 7.72 -12.51 14.05
CA PHE A 2 7.99 -13.83 14.67
C PHE A 2 8.42 -13.78 16.14
N PHE A 3 9.24 -12.78 16.52
CA PHE A 3 9.67 -12.61 17.91
C PHE A 3 8.50 -12.32 18.86
N VAL A 4 7.56 -11.45 18.45
CA VAL A 4 6.38 -11.13 19.27
C VAL A 4 5.47 -12.34 19.41
N LEU A 5 5.22 -13.09 18.33
CA LEU A 5 4.44 -14.32 18.37
C LEU A 5 5.09 -15.38 19.27
N ALA A 6 6.41 -15.56 19.16
CA ALA A 6 7.17 -16.47 20.01
C ALA A 6 7.10 -16.07 21.49
N LEU A 7 7.18 -14.76 21.77
CA LEU A 7 7.06 -14.23 23.14
C LEU A 7 5.67 -14.44 23.72
N LEU A 8 4.62 -14.15 22.95
CA LEU A 8 3.21 -14.39 23.36
C LEU A 8 2.98 -15.87 23.67
N PHE A 9 3.49 -16.75 22.82
CA PHE A 9 3.40 -18.18 23.01
C PHE A 9 4.18 -18.66 24.25
N ALA A 10 5.38 -18.12 24.46
CA ALA A 10 6.21 -18.45 25.63
C ALA A 10 5.62 -17.96 26.95
N LEU A 11 4.92 -16.82 26.94
CA LEU A 11 4.24 -16.23 28.09
C LEU A 11 2.84 -16.80 28.32
N GLY A 12 2.33 -17.65 27.44
CA GLY A 12 0.99 -18.20 27.51
C GLY A 12 -0.13 -17.16 27.42
N ILE A 13 0.13 -16.02 26.77
CA ILE A 13 -0.85 -14.94 26.62
C ILE A 13 -1.77 -15.30 25.45
N PRO A 14 -3.10 -15.43 25.66
CA PRO A 14 -4.05 -15.65 24.58
C PRO A 14 -4.00 -14.50 23.57
N TYR A 15 -4.10 -14.83 22.29
CA TYR A 15 -4.06 -13.82 21.21
C TYR A 15 -5.15 -12.76 21.36
N GLU A 16 -6.34 -13.16 21.83
CA GLU A 16 -7.48 -12.26 22.05
C GLU A 16 -7.14 -11.18 23.09
N ASN A 17 -6.59 -11.56 24.23
CA ASN A 17 -6.19 -10.60 25.28
C ASN A 17 -5.11 -9.62 24.78
N TYR A 18 -4.16 -10.11 24.00
CA TYR A 18 -3.16 -9.25 23.38
C TYR A 18 -3.79 -8.24 22.42
N MET A 19 -4.74 -8.69 21.58
CA MET A 19 -5.40 -7.82 20.61
C MET A 19 -6.29 -6.78 21.29
N ASP A 20 -6.99 -7.12 22.35
CA ASP A 20 -7.86 -6.18 23.07
C ASP A 20 -7.07 -5.00 23.68
N GLU A 21 -5.87 -5.25 24.19
CA GLU A 21 -5.04 -4.20 24.77
C GLU A 21 -4.26 -3.40 23.71
N VAL A 22 -3.81 -4.05 22.65
CA VAL A 22 -2.91 -3.45 21.67
C VAL A 22 -3.67 -2.75 20.53
N THR A 23 -4.87 -3.22 20.18
CA THR A 23 -5.67 -2.64 19.09
C THR A 23 -6.00 -1.15 19.29
N PRO A 24 -6.43 -0.67 20.48
CA PRO A 24 -6.69 0.75 20.69
C PRO A 24 -5.43 1.61 20.48
N LEU A 25 -4.29 1.12 20.98
CA LEU A 25 -3.00 1.80 20.82
C LEU A 25 -2.60 1.88 19.35
N PHE A 26 -2.68 0.76 18.62
CA PHE A 26 -2.37 0.73 17.19
C PHE A 26 -3.29 1.63 16.38
N ASN A 27 -4.59 1.63 16.63
CA ASN A 27 -5.55 2.49 15.93
C ASN A 27 -5.24 3.98 16.14
N HIS A 28 -4.84 4.34 17.34
CA HIS A 28 -4.46 5.72 17.68
C HIS A 28 -3.20 6.15 16.88
N PHE A 29 -2.12 5.35 16.93
CA PHE A 29 -0.90 5.63 16.17
C PHE A 29 -1.11 5.56 14.65
N LEU A 30 -1.95 4.65 14.18
CA LEU A 30 -2.23 4.48 12.76
C LEU A 30 -2.84 5.75 12.15
N GLY A 31 -3.73 6.44 12.89
CA GLY A 31 -4.28 7.73 12.49
C GLY A 31 -3.18 8.78 12.30
N TYR A 32 -2.27 8.93 13.26
CA TYR A 32 -1.17 9.88 13.15
C TYR A 32 -0.21 9.55 11.99
N VAL A 33 0.12 8.27 11.80
CA VAL A 33 0.97 7.83 10.68
C VAL A 33 0.32 8.15 9.35
N THR A 34 -0.99 7.93 9.23
CA THR A 34 -1.74 8.25 8.00
C THR A 34 -1.71 9.75 7.70
N VAL A 35 -1.90 10.61 8.72
CA VAL A 35 -1.80 12.06 8.55
C VAL A 35 -0.36 12.49 8.23
N ALA A 36 0.64 11.85 8.83
CA ALA A 36 2.06 12.14 8.57
C ALA A 36 2.47 11.86 7.11
N LEU A 37 1.76 10.99 6.39
CA LEU A 37 1.96 10.79 4.95
C LEU A 37 1.64 12.04 4.10
N ALA A 38 0.88 13.00 4.65
CA ALA A 38 0.64 14.28 3.98
C ALA A 38 1.88 15.21 3.98
N ILE A 39 2.83 15.01 4.91
CA ILE A 39 4.02 15.86 5.03
C ILE A 39 4.90 15.82 3.77
N PRO A 40 5.28 14.65 3.21
CA PRO A 40 6.03 14.58 1.96
C PRO A 40 5.28 15.19 0.78
N LEU A 41 3.94 15.10 0.78
CA LEU A 41 3.09 15.70 -0.24
C LEU A 41 3.12 17.22 -0.17
N ALA A 42 2.98 17.80 1.01
CA ALA A 42 3.04 19.24 1.23
C ALA A 42 4.43 19.83 0.90
N ALA A 43 5.49 19.05 1.09
CA ALA A 43 6.86 19.43 0.77
C ALA A 43 7.21 19.30 -0.72
N MET A 44 6.33 18.76 -1.55
CA MET A 44 6.58 18.55 -2.97
C MET A 44 6.45 19.87 -3.75
N ARG A 45 7.45 20.20 -4.55
CA ARG A 45 7.37 21.34 -5.48
C ARG A 45 6.69 20.86 -6.77
N TYR A 46 5.60 21.52 -7.11
CA TYR A 46 4.75 21.12 -8.25
C TYR A 46 5.11 21.88 -9.55
N ASP A 47 6.01 22.87 -9.47
CA ASP A 47 6.32 23.79 -10.56
C ASP A 47 6.92 23.12 -11.81
N ASP A 48 7.61 21.97 -11.61
CA ASP A 48 8.29 21.23 -12.69
C ASP A 48 7.56 19.93 -13.10
N LEU A 49 6.32 19.74 -12.64
CA LEU A 49 5.59 18.50 -12.90
C LEU A 49 4.85 18.57 -14.25
N PRO A 50 5.03 17.59 -15.15
CA PRO A 50 4.18 17.42 -16.32
C PRO A 50 2.79 16.92 -15.88
N LEU A 51 1.98 17.83 -15.31
CA LEU A 51 0.76 17.51 -14.58
C LEU A 51 -0.20 16.64 -15.39
N LYS A 52 -0.35 16.93 -16.69
CA LYS A 52 -1.22 16.14 -17.58
C LYS A 52 -0.77 14.69 -17.73
N ALA A 53 0.55 14.48 -17.88
CA ALA A 53 1.11 13.13 -17.99
C ALA A 53 0.98 12.36 -16.68
N ILE A 54 1.25 13.02 -15.55
CA ILE A 54 1.13 12.40 -14.22
C ILE A 54 -0.32 12.03 -13.92
N ILE A 55 -1.29 12.90 -14.17
CA ILE A 55 -2.71 12.59 -13.99
C ILE A 55 -3.11 11.38 -14.85
N GLY A 56 -2.71 11.36 -16.12
CA GLY A 56 -3.00 10.22 -17.00
C GLY A 56 -2.41 8.90 -16.47
N ILE A 57 -1.16 8.93 -16.00
CA ILE A 57 -0.50 7.75 -15.40
C ILE A 57 -1.21 7.32 -14.13
N LEU A 58 -1.56 8.26 -13.25
CA LEU A 58 -2.24 7.96 -11.98
C LEU A 58 -3.61 7.32 -12.22
N VAL A 59 -4.43 7.91 -13.09
CA VAL A 59 -5.76 7.35 -13.42
C VAL A 59 -5.63 5.96 -14.02
N PHE A 60 -4.74 5.79 -15.02
CA PHE A 60 -4.51 4.48 -15.63
C PHE A 60 -4.00 3.45 -14.61
N ALA A 61 -3.04 3.83 -13.78
CA ALA A 61 -2.48 2.94 -12.76
C ALA A 61 -3.51 2.56 -11.71
N SER A 62 -4.32 3.51 -11.20
CA SER A 62 -5.36 3.24 -10.21
C SER A 62 -6.44 2.32 -10.76
N ILE A 63 -6.94 2.57 -11.97
CA ILE A 63 -7.90 1.67 -12.62
C ILE A 63 -7.31 0.28 -12.81
N SER A 64 -6.06 0.19 -13.31
CA SER A 64 -5.39 -1.09 -13.53
C SER A 64 -5.11 -1.84 -12.23
N ALA A 65 -4.78 -1.11 -11.17
CA ALA A 65 -4.49 -1.68 -9.86
C ALA A 65 -5.72 -2.38 -9.22
N VAL A 66 -6.91 -1.91 -9.54
CA VAL A 66 -8.18 -2.52 -9.10
C VAL A 66 -8.67 -3.56 -10.11
N ALA A 67 -8.77 -3.17 -11.39
CA ALA A 67 -9.43 -4.00 -12.41
C ALA A 67 -8.68 -5.28 -12.73
N LEU A 68 -7.33 -5.25 -12.82
CA LEU A 68 -6.56 -6.43 -13.20
C LEU A 68 -6.62 -7.54 -12.13
N PRO A 69 -6.35 -7.29 -10.83
CA PRO A 69 -6.41 -8.35 -9.84
C PRO A 69 -7.84 -8.84 -9.59
N MET A 70 -8.84 -7.96 -9.60
CA MET A 70 -10.24 -8.39 -9.49
C MET A 70 -10.67 -9.21 -10.70
N GLY A 71 -10.29 -8.81 -11.91
CA GLY A 71 -10.56 -9.55 -13.14
C GLY A 71 -9.91 -10.94 -13.13
N LEU A 72 -8.67 -11.03 -12.66
CA LEU A 72 -7.99 -12.32 -12.51
C LEU A 72 -8.66 -13.21 -11.45
N ALA A 73 -9.02 -12.65 -10.30
CA ALA A 73 -9.74 -13.38 -9.26
C ALA A 73 -11.11 -13.88 -9.75
N TYR A 74 -11.81 -13.06 -10.54
CA TYR A 74 -13.06 -13.46 -11.20
C TYR A 74 -12.87 -14.62 -12.19
N LEU A 75 -11.83 -14.56 -13.02
CA LEU A 75 -11.50 -15.64 -13.96
C LEU A 75 -11.11 -16.95 -13.27
N LEU A 76 -10.54 -16.85 -12.06
CA LEU A 76 -10.23 -18.00 -11.21
C LEU A 76 -11.43 -18.52 -10.41
N HIS A 77 -12.63 -17.98 -10.64
CA HIS A 77 -13.88 -18.37 -9.99
C HIS A 77 -13.83 -18.26 -8.46
N MET A 78 -13.13 -17.24 -7.93
CA MET A 78 -13.09 -16.96 -6.50
C MET A 78 -14.46 -16.48 -5.98
N ALA A 79 -14.70 -16.63 -4.69
CA ALA A 79 -15.93 -16.11 -4.07
C ALA A 79 -16.01 -14.58 -4.21
N SER A 80 -17.21 -14.03 -4.37
CA SER A 80 -17.42 -12.59 -4.61
C SER A 80 -16.80 -11.71 -3.53
N ALA A 81 -16.86 -12.13 -2.26
CA ALA A 81 -16.25 -11.42 -1.15
C ALA A 81 -14.72 -11.37 -1.26
N ASP A 82 -14.10 -12.48 -1.72
CA ASP A 82 -12.65 -12.53 -1.92
C ASP A 82 -12.19 -11.69 -3.11
N ILE A 83 -13.02 -11.62 -4.18
CA ILE A 83 -12.75 -10.74 -5.34
C ILE A 83 -12.71 -9.28 -4.88
N LEU A 84 -13.63 -8.86 -4.02
CA LEU A 84 -13.66 -7.49 -3.47
C LEU A 84 -12.42 -7.17 -2.64
N ALA A 85 -11.83 -8.16 -1.96
CA ALA A 85 -10.59 -7.95 -1.22
C ALA A 85 -9.42 -7.50 -2.10
N PHE A 86 -9.38 -7.91 -3.38
CA PHE A 86 -8.34 -7.50 -4.32
C PHE A 86 -8.45 -6.04 -4.77
N ALA A 87 -9.61 -5.39 -4.62
CA ALA A 87 -9.76 -3.98 -4.93
C ALA A 87 -8.80 -3.09 -4.13
N THR A 88 -8.49 -3.50 -2.91
CA THR A 88 -7.70 -2.72 -1.94
C THR A 88 -6.19 -2.99 -2.00
N ARG A 89 -5.71 -3.86 -2.91
CA ARG A 89 -4.33 -4.34 -2.89
C ARG A 89 -3.27 -3.24 -3.05
N ALA A 90 -3.60 -2.14 -3.67
CA ALA A 90 -2.66 -1.07 -4.04
C ALA A 90 -2.67 0.13 -3.08
N VAL A 91 -3.38 0.02 -1.96
CA VAL A 91 -3.39 1.05 -0.91
C VAL A 91 -2.73 0.54 0.37
N THR A 92 -2.49 1.44 1.33
CA THR A 92 -1.91 1.07 2.62
C THR A 92 -2.92 0.30 3.47
N THR A 93 -2.45 -0.61 4.32
CA THR A 93 -3.31 -1.46 5.17
C THR A 93 -4.41 -0.70 5.93
N PRO A 94 -4.16 0.47 6.56
CA PRO A 94 -5.23 1.22 7.25
C PRO A 94 -6.38 1.61 6.34
N ILE A 95 -6.05 2.11 5.15
CA ILE A 95 -7.05 2.53 4.15
C ILE A 95 -7.77 1.30 3.60
N ALA A 96 -7.02 0.23 3.32
CA ALA A 96 -7.56 -1.03 2.84
C ALA A 96 -8.60 -1.63 3.79
N ILE A 97 -8.34 -1.60 5.11
CA ILE A 97 -9.28 -2.10 6.12
C ILE A 97 -10.58 -1.29 6.12
N ASN A 98 -10.49 0.05 6.03
CA ASN A 98 -11.68 0.90 5.98
C ASN A 98 -12.52 0.62 4.73
N ILE A 99 -11.88 0.49 3.56
CA ILE A 99 -12.57 0.14 2.31
C ILE A 99 -13.17 -1.26 2.40
N ALA A 100 -12.42 -2.24 2.95
CA ALA A 100 -12.90 -3.61 3.14
C ALA A 100 -14.17 -3.68 3.99
N THR A 101 -14.22 -2.90 5.06
CA THR A 101 -15.40 -2.80 5.93
C THR A 101 -16.61 -2.24 5.18
N LEU A 102 -16.40 -1.27 4.28
CA LEU A 102 -17.49 -0.71 3.46
C LEU A 102 -17.98 -1.67 2.37
N LEU A 103 -17.10 -2.56 1.89
CA LEU A 103 -17.39 -3.53 0.83
C LEU A 103 -17.81 -4.91 1.37
N ASP A 104 -17.89 -5.11 2.69
CA ASP A 104 -18.09 -6.42 3.33
C ASP A 104 -17.06 -7.48 2.86
N ALA A 105 -15.83 -7.03 2.57
CA ALA A 105 -14.73 -7.91 2.17
C ALA A 105 -14.03 -8.52 3.40
N PRO A 106 -13.51 -9.77 3.32
CA PRO A 106 -12.81 -10.41 4.43
C PRO A 106 -11.54 -9.65 4.83
N ILE A 107 -11.52 -9.02 6.00
CA ILE A 107 -10.40 -8.16 6.46
C ILE A 107 -9.08 -8.93 6.50
N SER A 108 -9.08 -10.20 6.94
CA SER A 108 -7.89 -11.04 6.97
C SER A 108 -7.28 -11.24 5.57
N MET A 109 -8.12 -11.46 4.57
CA MET A 109 -7.72 -11.60 3.17
C MET A 109 -7.15 -10.29 2.63
N VAL A 110 -7.82 -9.17 2.92
CA VAL A 110 -7.37 -7.81 2.54
C VAL A 110 -5.98 -7.52 3.10
N ILE A 111 -5.75 -7.76 4.39
CA ILE A 111 -4.46 -7.54 5.03
C ILE A 111 -3.37 -8.40 4.36
N LEU A 112 -3.67 -9.67 4.12
CA LEU A 112 -2.74 -10.59 3.46
C LEU A 112 -2.36 -10.11 2.06
N ILE A 113 -3.37 -9.75 1.24
CA ILE A 113 -3.17 -9.25 -0.13
C ILE A 113 -2.32 -7.99 -0.14
N VAL A 114 -2.64 -7.01 0.72
CA VAL A 114 -1.91 -5.74 0.80
C VAL A 114 -0.45 -5.97 1.20
N ILE A 115 -0.20 -6.76 2.24
CA ILE A 115 1.18 -7.07 2.69
C ILE A 115 1.95 -7.79 1.59
N LEU A 116 1.38 -8.85 1.02
CA LEU A 116 2.05 -9.62 -0.04
C LEU A 116 2.31 -8.76 -1.28
N SER A 117 1.36 -7.94 -1.73
CA SER A 117 1.55 -7.06 -2.88
C SER A 117 2.67 -6.05 -2.64
N GLY A 118 2.76 -5.48 -1.45
CA GLY A 118 3.82 -4.56 -1.07
C GLY A 118 5.19 -5.22 -1.02
N VAL A 119 5.29 -6.39 -0.37
CA VAL A 119 6.55 -7.15 -0.26
C VAL A 119 7.02 -7.63 -1.63
N ILE A 120 6.15 -8.24 -2.42
CA ILE A 120 6.47 -8.73 -3.78
C ILE A 120 6.86 -7.56 -4.67
N GLY A 121 6.06 -6.47 -4.69
CA GLY A 121 6.35 -5.29 -5.49
C GLY A 121 7.70 -4.66 -5.15
N ALA A 122 8.02 -4.52 -3.86
CA ALA A 122 9.30 -4.02 -3.42
C ALA A 122 10.44 -4.98 -3.77
N ALA A 123 10.30 -6.29 -3.52
CA ALA A 123 11.33 -7.28 -3.77
C ALA A 123 11.72 -7.38 -5.27
N PHE A 124 10.73 -7.31 -6.16
CA PHE A 124 10.97 -7.38 -7.60
C PHE A 124 11.32 -6.04 -8.26
N SER A 125 11.12 -4.93 -7.57
CA SER A 125 11.36 -3.60 -8.13
C SER A 125 12.79 -3.35 -8.61
N PRO A 126 13.86 -3.82 -7.95
CA PRO A 126 15.23 -3.62 -8.44
C PRO A 126 15.46 -4.29 -9.81
N PHE A 127 14.80 -5.42 -10.03
CA PHE A 127 14.88 -6.16 -11.29
C PHE A 127 14.04 -5.48 -12.39
N ILE A 128 12.81 -5.10 -12.08
CA ILE A 128 11.87 -4.50 -13.05
C ILE A 128 12.34 -3.09 -13.44
N LEU A 129 12.78 -2.30 -12.46
CA LEU A 129 13.16 -0.89 -12.66
C LEU A 129 14.65 -0.70 -12.97
N ARG A 130 15.40 -1.77 -13.25
CA ARG A 130 16.86 -1.72 -13.47
C ARG A 130 17.29 -0.81 -14.63
N HIS A 131 16.42 -0.66 -15.62
CA HIS A 131 16.70 0.14 -16.83
C HIS A 131 16.08 1.55 -16.76
N ILE A 132 15.37 1.87 -15.68
CA ILE A 132 14.74 3.18 -15.49
C ILE A 132 15.68 4.03 -14.65
N ASN A 133 16.37 4.97 -15.33
CA ASN A 133 17.31 5.90 -14.69
C ASN A 133 16.62 7.15 -14.11
N ASP A 134 15.36 7.42 -14.49
CA ASP A 134 14.60 8.54 -13.93
C ASP A 134 14.08 8.19 -12.54
N GLU A 135 14.60 8.88 -11.52
CA GLU A 135 14.19 8.69 -10.12
C GLU A 135 12.71 9.03 -9.90
N ARG A 136 12.16 9.96 -10.68
CA ARG A 136 10.74 10.36 -10.59
C ARG A 136 9.84 9.22 -11.05
N ALA A 137 10.16 8.65 -12.21
CA ALA A 137 9.41 7.54 -12.77
C ALA A 137 9.51 6.27 -11.89
N SER A 138 10.72 5.94 -11.43
CA SER A 138 10.93 4.77 -10.56
C SER A 138 10.27 4.95 -9.19
N GLY A 139 10.33 6.16 -8.63
CA GLY A 139 9.64 6.49 -7.38
C GLY A 139 8.12 6.36 -7.52
N LEU A 140 7.53 6.99 -8.53
CA LEU A 140 6.10 6.93 -8.79
C LEU A 140 5.61 5.49 -8.96
N ALA A 141 6.35 4.69 -9.74
CA ALA A 141 6.03 3.27 -9.94
C ALA A 141 6.04 2.47 -8.62
N LEU A 142 7.04 2.71 -7.76
CA LEU A 142 7.13 2.05 -6.44
C LEU A 142 5.98 2.45 -5.51
N GLY A 143 5.63 3.73 -5.46
CA GLY A 143 4.53 4.22 -4.64
C GLY A 143 3.17 3.66 -5.06
N LEU A 144 2.92 3.58 -6.38
CA LEU A 144 1.68 3.06 -6.95
C LEU A 144 1.56 1.54 -6.84
N ALA A 145 2.66 0.80 -7.04
CA ALA A 145 2.62 -0.66 -7.09
C ALA A 145 2.79 -1.33 -5.72
N ALA A 146 3.60 -0.74 -4.83
CA ALA A 146 4.01 -1.35 -3.57
C ALA A 146 3.77 -0.43 -2.35
N HIS A 147 2.97 0.62 -2.51
CA HIS A 147 2.48 1.54 -1.48
C HIS A 147 3.54 1.91 -0.42
N ALA A 148 3.28 1.74 0.88
CA ALA A 148 4.20 2.15 1.95
C ALA A 148 5.56 1.42 1.89
N ILE A 149 5.57 0.12 1.58
CA ILE A 149 6.80 -0.69 1.48
C ILE A 149 7.64 -0.21 0.28
N GLY A 150 7.00 0.00 -0.87
CA GLY A 150 7.67 0.56 -2.05
C GLY A 150 8.17 1.99 -1.84
N THR A 151 7.41 2.81 -1.11
CA THR A 151 7.82 4.17 -0.75
C THR A 151 9.06 4.15 0.15
N ALA A 152 9.11 3.29 1.16
CA ALA A 152 10.29 3.13 2.01
C ALA A 152 11.53 2.71 1.19
N GLN A 153 11.35 1.82 0.22
CA GLN A 153 12.43 1.41 -0.68
C GLN A 153 12.84 2.55 -1.64
N ALA A 154 11.89 3.35 -2.12
CA ALA A 154 12.18 4.50 -2.98
C ALA A 154 13.06 5.55 -2.27
N TRP A 155 12.84 5.78 -0.97
CA TRP A 155 13.70 6.64 -0.15
C TRP A 155 15.15 6.15 -0.07
N GLN A 156 15.39 4.84 -0.13
CA GLN A 156 16.74 4.27 -0.17
C GLN A 156 17.44 4.53 -1.52
N ARG A 157 16.69 4.74 -2.60
CA ARG A 157 17.24 5.08 -3.91
C ARG A 157 17.64 6.54 -4.02
N GLY A 158 16.85 7.43 -3.41
CA GLY A 158 17.11 8.86 -3.41
C GLY A 158 15.92 9.67 -2.91
N SER A 159 16.18 10.92 -2.53
CA SER A 159 15.13 11.81 -2.01
C SER A 159 14.09 12.18 -3.06
N VAL A 160 14.47 12.22 -4.33
CA VAL A 160 13.54 12.47 -5.45
C VAL A 160 12.61 11.28 -5.62
N ALA A 161 13.17 10.06 -5.72
CA ALA A 161 12.37 8.83 -5.82
C ALA A 161 11.41 8.67 -4.64
N GLY A 162 11.88 8.93 -3.41
CA GLY A 162 11.06 8.85 -2.19
C GLY A 162 9.87 9.80 -2.21
N ARG A 163 10.07 11.07 -2.63
CA ARG A 163 8.99 12.06 -2.74
C ARG A 163 7.93 11.67 -3.76
N TYR A 164 8.37 11.23 -4.95
CA TYR A 164 7.45 10.78 -5.99
C TYR A 164 6.70 9.49 -5.61
N ALA A 165 7.34 8.59 -4.87
CA ALA A 165 6.68 7.40 -4.35
C ALA A 165 5.61 7.75 -3.31
N ALA A 166 5.92 8.65 -2.37
CA ALA A 166 4.95 9.13 -1.38
C ALA A 166 3.75 9.81 -2.06
N PHE A 167 4.01 10.63 -3.09
CA PHE A 167 2.98 11.26 -3.90
C PHE A 167 2.09 10.22 -4.60
N GLY A 168 2.69 9.27 -5.34
CA GLY A 168 1.95 8.21 -6.04
C GLY A 168 1.10 7.37 -5.10
N MET A 169 1.66 6.96 -3.96
CA MET A 169 0.95 6.21 -2.92
C MET A 169 -0.26 6.97 -2.38
N ALA A 170 -0.08 8.25 -2.02
CA ALA A 170 -1.15 9.05 -1.42
C ALA A 170 -2.26 9.36 -2.42
N VAL A 171 -1.92 9.70 -3.65
CA VAL A 171 -2.91 9.96 -4.70
C VAL A 171 -3.66 8.68 -5.06
N ASN A 172 -2.98 7.54 -5.17
CA ASN A 172 -3.63 6.26 -5.42
C ASN A 172 -4.64 5.90 -4.33
N ALA A 173 -4.33 6.23 -3.07
CA ALA A 173 -5.24 6.02 -1.94
C ALA A 173 -6.54 6.83 -2.02
N VAL A 174 -6.53 7.96 -2.73
CA VAL A 174 -7.73 8.79 -2.96
C VAL A 174 -8.58 8.24 -4.12
N PHE A 175 -7.94 7.60 -5.10
CA PHE A 175 -8.64 7.09 -6.29
C PHE A 175 -9.12 5.63 -6.17
N THR A 176 -8.68 4.89 -5.16
CA THR A 176 -9.12 3.52 -4.86
C THR A 176 -10.30 3.53 -3.90
#